data_5103133f4b6b346b2eadb25c2b3d879a
#
_entry.id   5103133f4b6b346b2eadb25c2b3d879a
#
_cell.length_a   1.000
_cell.length_b   1.000
_cell.length_c   1.000
_cell.angle_alpha   90.00
_cell.angle_beta   90.00
_cell.angle_gamma   90.00
#
_symmetry.space_group_name_H-M   'P 1'
#
loop_
_entity.id
_entity.type
_entity.pdbx_description
1 polymer ?
#
loop_
_entity_poly.entity_id
_entity_poly.type
_entity_poly.pdbx_seq_one_letter_code
_entity_poly.pdbx_strand_id
1 'polypeptide(L)' 'MSPFDLAGLRETLKSLDEKTQAEGFWEDHENAQKVMKEKKSIENKIEEYEALATE' A
#
# COMPACT_ATOMS: atom_id res chain seq x y z
N MET A 1 6.50 -20.56 -5.05
CA MET A 1 5.81 -19.27 -5.01
C MET A 1 6.22 -18.48 -3.79
N SER A 2 6.68 -17.29 -4.01
CA SER A 2 7.10 -16.42 -2.92
C SER A 2 5.88 -15.72 -2.28
N PRO A 3 5.74 -15.76 -0.95
CA PRO A 3 4.67 -15.04 -0.28
C PRO A 3 4.85 -13.52 -0.33
N PHE A 4 6.03 -13.08 -0.74
CA PHE A 4 6.35 -11.66 -0.84
C PHE A 4 6.50 -11.24 -2.30
N ASP A 5 5.47 -11.53 -3.08
CA ASP A 5 5.45 -11.19 -4.48
C ASP A 5 5.27 -9.68 -4.66
N LEU A 6 6.18 -9.06 -5.41
CA LEU A 6 6.11 -7.63 -5.67
C LEU A 6 4.81 -7.24 -6.37
N ALA A 7 4.34 -8.08 -7.27
CA ALA A 7 3.08 -7.84 -7.96
C ALA A 7 1.91 -7.81 -6.97
N GLY A 8 1.93 -8.71 -5.99
CA GLY A 8 0.90 -8.74 -4.95
C GLY A 8 0.92 -7.47 -4.09
N LEU A 9 2.11 -6.99 -3.77
CA LEU A 9 2.25 -5.76 -2.99
C LEU A 9 1.70 -4.56 -3.78
N ARG A 10 1.99 -4.50 -5.06
CA ARG A 10 1.51 -3.42 -5.91
C ARG A 10 -0.01 -3.44 -6.05
N GLU A 11 -0.59 -4.63 -6.17
CA GLU A 11 -2.04 -4.77 -6.22
C GLU A 11 -2.69 -4.31 -4.93
N THR A 12 -2.11 -4.68 -3.79
CA THR A 12 -2.62 -4.25 -2.50
C THR A 12 -2.54 -2.73 -2.38
N LEU A 13 -1.42 -2.15 -2.82
CA LEU A 13 -1.25 -0.71 -2.79
C LEU A 13 -2.30 -0.01 -3.65
N LYS A 14 -2.55 -0.55 -4.83
CA LYS A 14 -3.56 0.01 -5.72
C LYS A 14 -4.94 -0.03 -5.07
N SER A 15 -5.27 -1.13 -4.42
CA SER A 15 -6.54 -1.28 -3.72
C SER A 15 -6.69 -0.25 -2.61
N LEU A 16 -5.64 -0.04 -1.84
CA LEU A 16 -5.64 0.96 -0.78
C LEU A 16 -5.78 2.37 -1.35
N ASP A 17 -5.10 2.62 -2.46
CA ASP A 17 -5.17 3.92 -3.11
C ASP A 17 -6.59 4.22 -3.60
N GLU A 18 -7.27 3.22 -4.14
CA GLU A 18 -8.64 3.37 -4.58
C GLU A 18 -9.56 3.71 -3.42
N LYS A 19 -9.32 3.12 -2.25
CA LYS A 19 -10.10 3.43 -1.04
C LYS A 19 -9.99 4.90 -0.67
N THR A 20 -8.81 5.50 -0.85
CA THR A 20 -8.61 6.91 -0.50
C THR A 20 -9.33 7.85 -1.46
N GLN A 21 -9.75 7.35 -2.61
CA GLN A 21 -10.48 8.14 -3.59
C GLN A 21 -11.99 8.04 -3.43
N ALA A 22 -12.45 7.16 -2.57
CA ALA A 22 -13.88 6.98 -2.34
C ALA A 22 -14.46 8.18 -1.61
N GLU A 23 -15.70 8.53 -1.96
CA GLU A 23 -16.40 9.60 -1.26
C GLU A 23 -16.64 9.20 0.18
N GLY A 24 -16.44 10.13 1.08
CA GLY A 24 -16.66 9.88 2.49
C GLY A 24 -15.51 9.18 3.20
N PHE A 25 -14.50 8.75 2.44
CA PHE A 25 -13.33 8.10 3.04
C PHE A 25 -12.69 9.00 4.11
N TRP A 26 -12.52 10.27 3.79
CA TRP A 26 -11.85 11.22 4.67
C TRP A 26 -12.71 11.68 5.85
N GLU A 27 -14.00 11.37 5.84
CA GLU A 27 -14.90 11.70 6.94
C GLU A 27 -14.62 10.82 8.15
N ASP A 28 -14.18 9.60 7.93
CA ASP A 28 -13.81 8.69 9.00
C ASP A 28 -12.30 8.78 9.24
N HIS A 29 -11.93 9.64 10.19
CA HIS A 29 -10.51 9.89 10.48
C HIS A 29 -9.76 8.67 10.93
N GLU A 30 -10.38 7.83 11.75
CA GLU A 30 -9.73 6.61 12.23
C GLU A 30 -9.41 5.66 11.09
N ASN A 31 -10.40 5.43 10.24
CA ASN A 31 -10.22 4.56 9.09
C ASN A 31 -9.21 5.12 8.11
N ALA A 32 -9.27 6.43 7.89
CA ALA A 32 -8.34 7.11 6.99
C ALA A 32 -6.90 6.94 7.47
N GLN A 33 -6.66 7.16 8.75
CA GLN A 33 -5.32 6.99 9.32
C GLN A 33 -4.83 5.56 9.18
N LYS A 34 -5.70 4.61 9.44
CA LYS A 34 -5.35 3.20 9.35
C LYS A 34 -4.95 2.82 7.92
N VAL A 35 -5.75 3.23 6.95
CA VAL A 35 -5.47 2.96 5.54
C VAL A 35 -4.17 3.63 5.10
N MET A 36 -3.95 4.85 5.52
CA MET A 36 -2.72 5.57 5.18
C MET A 36 -1.48 4.89 5.74
N LYS A 37 -1.57 4.37 6.96
CA LYS A 37 -0.46 3.60 7.56
C LYS A 37 -0.17 2.34 6.77
N GLU A 38 -1.21 1.61 6.40
CA GLU A 38 -1.05 0.40 5.62
C GLU A 38 -0.43 0.70 4.25
N LYS A 39 -0.90 1.76 3.62
CA LYS A 39 -0.36 2.20 2.34
C LYS A 39 1.12 2.51 2.45
N LYS A 40 1.49 3.26 3.47
CA LYS A 40 2.90 3.62 3.71
C LYS A 40 3.76 2.39 3.93
N SER A 41 3.26 1.45 4.72
CA SER A 41 3.98 0.21 5.01
C SER A 41 4.26 -0.58 3.73
N ILE A 42 3.26 -0.67 2.86
CA ILE A 42 3.39 -1.40 1.60
C ILE A 42 4.35 -0.68 0.66
N GLU A 43 4.26 0.64 0.59
CA GLU A 43 5.19 1.42 -0.21
C GLU A 43 6.64 1.20 0.22
N ASN A 44 6.88 1.16 1.53
CA ASN A 44 8.21 0.89 2.05
C ASN A 44 8.72 -0.48 1.65
N LYS A 45 7.85 -1.48 1.70
CA LYS A 45 8.21 -2.83 1.30
C LYS A 45 8.58 -2.89 -0.18
N ILE A 46 7.81 -2.21 -1.01
CA ILE A 46 8.09 -2.15 -2.44
C ILE A 46 9.44 -1.50 -2.69
N GLU A 47 9.72 -0.40 -2.01
CA GLU A 47 10.99 0.29 -2.13
C GLU A 47 12.15 -0.59 -1.74
N GLU A 48 11.99 -1.36 -0.67
CA GLU A 48 13.04 -2.29 -0.24
C GLU A 48 13.33 -3.35 -1.30
N TYR A 49 12.29 -3.90 -1.90
CA TYR A 49 12.45 -4.87 -2.96
C TYR A 49 13.13 -4.27 -4.18
N GLU A 50 12.72 -3.08 -4.56
CA GLU A 50 13.31 -2.41 -5.72
C GLU A 50 14.76 -2.03 -5.48
N ALA A 51 15.08 -1.62 -4.27
CA ALA A 51 16.45 -1.29 -3.91
C ALA A 51 17.36 -2.51 -3.98
N LEU A 52 16.86 -3.67 -3.55
CA LEU A 52 17.62 -4.91 -3.63
C LEU A 52 17.79 -5.37 -5.09
N ALA A 53 16.77 -5.13 -5.89
CA ALA A 53 16.80 -5.55 -7.29
C ALA A 53 17.75 -4.72 -8.15
N THR A 54 18.08 -3.52 -7.70
CA THR A 54 18.94 -2.62 -8.47
C THR A 54 20.43 -2.88 -8.30
N GLU A 55 20.81 -3.82 -7.51
CA GLU A 55 22.23 -4.13 -7.33
C GLU A 55 22.84 -4.93 -8.46
#